data_39e6daab061964e879fd7058607b1524
#
_entry.id   39e6daab061964e879fd7058607b1524
#
_cell.length_a   1.000
_cell.length_b   1.000
_cell.length_c   1.000
_cell.angle_alpha   90.00
_cell.angle_beta   90.00
_cell.angle_gamma   90.00
#
_symmetry.space_group_name_H-M   'P 1'
#
loop_
_entity.id
_entity.type
_entity.pdbx_description
1 polymer ?
#
loop_
_entity_poly.entity_id
_entity_poly.type
_entity_poly.pdbx_seq_one_letter_code
_entity_poly.pdbx_strand_id
1 'polypeptide(L)'
;MIKYLRNFYCVIRYEAKILLYKAIISLIIYIAPTFAYSDQKVFILGDSITQGFGLSVEDGLVNQLSNWFASAGLEVTFINGGVSGDTTAGGLERLSWSLTDDVSALVVALGANDVLRGFPPELTRENLSAIIDIAANNKTPVLLIGTYAPGNYGQQYKLQFDAIFTDLVEEKNIAYIDSYFKPMLDDVKNGKDVSYLLQSDGLHPNLAGVKVIVEYISPQLLKFLRKEKIIQ
;
A
#
# COMPACT_ATOMS: atom_id res chain seq x y z
N MET A 1 -66.44 -24.27 -33.07
CA MET A 1 -66.32 -23.01 -32.29
C MET A 1 -65.54 -23.20 -30.99
N ILE A 2 -65.82 -24.17 -30.12
CA ILE A 2 -65.18 -24.41 -28.83
C ILE A 2 -63.69 -24.76 -28.94
N LYS A 3 -63.26 -25.52 -29.98
CA LYS A 3 -61.86 -25.89 -30.19
C LYS A 3 -60.91 -24.69 -30.53
N TYR A 4 -61.44 -23.70 -31.27
CA TYR A 4 -60.73 -22.46 -31.64
C TYR A 4 -60.56 -21.57 -30.47
N LEU A 5 -61.55 -21.44 -29.60
CA LEU A 5 -61.45 -20.63 -28.37
C LEU A 5 -60.40 -21.19 -27.37
N ARG A 6 -60.31 -22.54 -27.27
CA ARG A 6 -59.32 -23.19 -26.39
C ARG A 6 -57.87 -22.98 -26.87
N ASN A 7 -57.63 -23.03 -28.18
CA ASN A 7 -56.32 -22.76 -28.75
C ASN A 7 -55.92 -21.28 -28.59
N PHE A 8 -56.86 -20.38 -28.75
CA PHE A 8 -56.62 -18.93 -28.56
C PHE A 8 -56.26 -18.59 -27.11
N TYR A 9 -56.95 -19.17 -26.15
CA TYR A 9 -56.60 -19.04 -24.72
C TYR A 9 -55.24 -19.64 -24.39
N CYS A 10 -54.84 -20.72 -25.02
CA CYS A 10 -53.55 -21.35 -24.79
C CYS A 10 -52.38 -20.46 -25.29
N VAL A 11 -52.56 -19.82 -26.45
CA VAL A 11 -51.56 -18.90 -27.03
C VAL A 11 -51.43 -17.63 -26.18
N ILE A 12 -52.54 -17.02 -25.75
CA ILE A 12 -52.47 -15.82 -24.88
C ILE A 12 -51.76 -16.12 -23.55
N ARG A 13 -52.05 -17.29 -22.96
CA ARG A 13 -51.35 -17.67 -21.69
C ARG A 13 -49.88 -17.94 -21.91
N TYR A 14 -49.48 -18.43 -23.10
CA TYR A 14 -48.07 -18.65 -23.41
C TYR A 14 -47.33 -17.34 -23.63
N GLU A 15 -47.90 -16.40 -24.38
CA GLU A 15 -47.34 -15.06 -24.61
C GLU A 15 -47.24 -14.25 -23.30
N ALA A 16 -48.28 -14.34 -22.48
CA ALA A 16 -48.23 -13.67 -21.15
C ALA A 16 -47.13 -14.22 -20.23
N LYS A 17 -46.88 -15.54 -20.26
CA LYS A 17 -45.76 -16.15 -19.53
C LYS A 17 -44.41 -15.69 -20.06
N ILE A 18 -44.24 -15.62 -21.37
CA ILE A 18 -43.00 -15.12 -22.00
C ILE A 18 -42.73 -13.65 -21.61
N LEU A 19 -43.77 -12.81 -21.64
CA LEU A 19 -43.69 -11.43 -21.22
C LEU A 19 -43.31 -11.29 -19.73
N LEU A 20 -43.90 -12.12 -18.88
CA LEU A 20 -43.58 -12.14 -17.45
C LEU A 20 -42.11 -12.59 -17.19
N TYR A 21 -41.66 -13.65 -17.90
CA TYR A 21 -40.24 -14.08 -17.81
C TYR A 21 -39.29 -13.01 -18.30
N LYS A 22 -39.57 -12.33 -19.39
CA LYS A 22 -38.75 -11.22 -19.89
C LYS A 22 -38.70 -10.05 -18.88
N ALA A 23 -39.83 -9.71 -18.26
CA ALA A 23 -39.92 -8.68 -17.24
C ALA A 23 -39.11 -9.05 -15.98
N ILE A 24 -39.19 -10.33 -15.54
CA ILE A 24 -38.40 -10.81 -14.37
C ILE A 24 -36.90 -10.79 -14.67
N ILE A 25 -36.48 -11.25 -15.86
CA ILE A 25 -35.06 -11.23 -16.26
C ILE A 25 -34.57 -9.79 -16.36
N SER A 26 -35.33 -8.86 -16.95
CA SER A 26 -35.00 -7.46 -17.02
C SER A 26 -34.90 -6.84 -15.63
N LEU A 27 -35.77 -7.21 -14.70
CA LEU A 27 -35.74 -6.73 -13.31
C LEU A 27 -34.52 -7.26 -12.55
N ILE A 28 -34.13 -8.53 -12.76
CA ILE A 28 -32.95 -9.13 -12.14
C ILE A 28 -31.67 -8.44 -12.65
N ILE A 29 -31.58 -8.10 -13.94
CA ILE A 29 -30.45 -7.36 -14.52
C ILE A 29 -30.40 -5.92 -13.96
N TYR A 30 -31.55 -5.31 -13.71
CA TYR A 30 -31.63 -3.94 -13.21
C TYR A 30 -31.32 -3.83 -11.69
N ILE A 31 -31.56 -4.91 -10.92
CA ILE A 31 -31.32 -4.99 -9.46
C ILE A 31 -29.94 -5.61 -9.17
N ALA A 32 -29.26 -6.18 -10.18
CA ALA A 32 -27.90 -6.63 -9.99
C ALA A 32 -27.05 -5.45 -9.46
N PRO A 33 -26.52 -5.51 -8.22
CA PRO A 33 -25.69 -4.44 -7.74
C PRO A 33 -24.52 -4.31 -8.72
N THR A 34 -24.45 -3.20 -9.42
CA THR A 34 -23.19 -2.79 -10.02
C THR A 34 -22.26 -2.54 -8.83
N PHE A 35 -21.46 -3.54 -8.48
CA PHE A 35 -20.29 -3.29 -7.68
C PHE A 35 -19.48 -2.28 -8.49
N ALA A 36 -19.64 -1.00 -8.18
CA ALA A 36 -18.70 0.01 -8.59
C ALA A 36 -17.38 -0.43 -7.94
N TYR A 37 -16.55 -1.09 -8.73
CA TYR A 37 -15.19 -1.44 -8.32
C TYR A 37 -14.49 -0.09 -8.17
N SER A 38 -14.40 0.41 -6.95
CA SER A 38 -13.61 1.58 -6.65
C SER A 38 -12.15 1.15 -6.82
N ASP A 39 -11.45 1.80 -7.74
CA ASP A 39 -10.01 1.63 -7.91
C ASP A 39 -9.34 1.98 -6.58
N GLN A 40 -8.86 0.94 -5.87
CA GLN A 40 -8.28 1.10 -4.53
C GLN A 40 -6.88 1.65 -4.68
N LYS A 41 -6.70 2.93 -4.39
CA LYS A 41 -5.43 3.65 -4.54
C LYS A 41 -4.65 3.66 -3.23
N VAL A 42 -3.46 3.10 -3.24
CA VAL A 42 -2.53 3.12 -2.12
C VAL A 42 -1.37 4.04 -2.46
N PHE A 43 -1.27 5.16 -1.77
CA PHE A 43 -0.17 6.10 -1.96
C PHE A 43 1.01 5.72 -1.06
N ILE A 44 2.19 5.56 -1.66
CA ILE A 44 3.42 5.22 -0.93
C ILE A 44 4.29 6.46 -0.85
N LEU A 45 4.25 7.17 0.27
CA LEU A 45 5.10 8.31 0.59
C LEU A 45 6.45 7.79 1.07
N GLY A 46 7.52 8.03 0.30
CA GLY A 46 8.84 7.49 0.61
C GLY A 46 9.99 8.25 -0.04
N ASP A 47 11.14 7.67 0.06
CA ASP A 47 12.40 8.20 -0.45
C ASP A 47 12.89 7.47 -1.71
N SER A 48 14.22 7.33 -1.87
CA SER A 48 14.87 6.68 -3.00
C SER A 48 14.50 5.21 -3.17
N ILE A 49 14.23 4.48 -2.07
CA ILE A 49 13.82 3.08 -2.14
C ILE A 49 12.45 2.96 -2.79
N THR A 50 11.51 3.80 -2.36
CA THR A 50 10.16 3.87 -2.95
C THR A 50 10.20 4.35 -4.40
N GLN A 51 11.03 5.36 -4.69
CA GLN A 51 11.20 5.87 -6.06
C GLN A 51 11.73 4.81 -7.01
N GLY A 52 12.56 3.88 -6.55
CA GLY A 52 13.28 2.89 -7.37
C GLY A 52 14.59 3.43 -7.93
N PHE A 53 15.35 4.20 -7.09
CA PHE A 53 16.62 4.80 -7.47
C PHE A 53 17.58 3.79 -8.12
N GLY A 54 18.14 4.15 -9.27
CA GLY A 54 19.12 3.32 -10.00
C GLY A 54 18.52 2.12 -10.75
N LEU A 55 17.20 1.94 -10.74
CA LEU A 55 16.50 0.84 -11.41
C LEU A 55 15.65 1.35 -12.57
N SER A 56 15.29 0.43 -13.47
CA SER A 56 14.20 0.70 -14.42
C SER A 56 12.88 0.83 -13.67
N VAL A 57 11.88 1.47 -14.28
CA VAL A 57 10.56 1.63 -13.67
C VAL A 57 9.95 0.26 -13.33
N GLU A 58 10.12 -0.72 -14.21
CA GLU A 58 9.60 -2.08 -14.06
C GLU A 58 10.24 -2.83 -12.89
N ASP A 59 11.51 -2.55 -12.60
CA ASP A 59 12.30 -3.19 -11.55
C ASP A 59 12.15 -2.49 -10.20
N GLY A 60 11.56 -1.28 -10.19
CA GLY A 60 11.34 -0.49 -9.00
C GLY A 60 10.34 -1.11 -8.02
N LEU A 61 10.47 -0.77 -6.73
CA LEU A 61 9.69 -1.34 -5.62
C LEU A 61 8.18 -1.31 -5.88
N VAL A 62 7.65 -0.17 -6.31
CA VAL A 62 6.20 0.03 -6.46
C VAL A 62 5.64 -0.84 -7.59
N ASN A 63 6.35 -0.97 -8.71
CA ASN A 63 5.93 -1.86 -9.80
C ASN A 63 6.04 -3.33 -9.44
N GLN A 64 7.11 -3.74 -8.75
CA GLN A 64 7.25 -5.11 -8.27
C GLN A 64 6.17 -5.46 -7.24
N LEU A 65 5.78 -4.50 -6.39
CA LEU A 65 4.65 -4.65 -5.46
C LEU A 65 3.32 -4.82 -6.21
N SER A 66 3.07 -3.99 -7.23
CA SER A 66 1.89 -4.10 -8.09
C SER A 66 1.81 -5.47 -8.77
N ASN A 67 2.94 -5.98 -9.27
CA ASN A 67 3.02 -7.29 -9.89
C ASN A 67 2.72 -8.43 -8.91
N TRP A 68 3.19 -8.30 -7.66
CA TRP A 68 2.89 -9.29 -6.61
C TRP A 68 1.39 -9.35 -6.32
N PHE A 69 0.73 -8.19 -6.13
CA PHE A 69 -0.71 -8.12 -5.90
C PHE A 69 -1.51 -8.65 -7.10
N ALA A 70 -1.14 -8.27 -8.32
CA ALA A 70 -1.78 -8.77 -9.54
C ALA A 70 -1.64 -10.29 -9.68
N SER A 71 -0.47 -10.87 -9.33
CA SER A 71 -0.25 -12.32 -9.34
C SER A 71 -1.12 -13.07 -8.33
N ALA A 72 -1.49 -12.40 -7.24
CA ALA A 72 -2.43 -12.91 -6.24
C ALA A 72 -3.92 -12.68 -6.62
N GLY A 73 -4.21 -12.13 -7.81
CA GLY A 73 -5.56 -11.82 -8.28
C GLY A 73 -6.21 -10.63 -7.58
N LEU A 74 -5.39 -9.72 -7.01
CA LEU A 74 -5.84 -8.54 -6.28
C LEU A 74 -5.59 -7.28 -7.12
N GLU A 75 -6.64 -6.49 -7.32
CA GLU A 75 -6.56 -5.23 -8.06
C GLU A 75 -6.39 -4.08 -7.06
N VAL A 76 -5.17 -3.53 -7.01
CA VAL A 76 -4.79 -2.37 -6.19
C VAL A 76 -3.89 -1.48 -7.03
N THR A 77 -4.21 -0.21 -7.12
CA THR A 77 -3.37 0.80 -7.76
C THR A 77 -2.40 1.39 -6.73
N PHE A 78 -1.12 1.06 -6.85
CA PHE A 78 -0.07 1.67 -6.04
C PHE A 78 0.46 2.93 -6.72
N ILE A 79 0.43 4.05 -5.99
CA ILE A 79 0.94 5.34 -6.45
C ILE A 79 2.33 5.55 -5.85
N ASN A 80 3.32 5.70 -6.72
CA ASN A 80 4.71 5.96 -6.32
C ASN A 80 4.87 7.41 -5.89
N GLY A 81 4.94 7.64 -4.58
CA GLY A 81 5.25 8.92 -3.96
C GLY A 81 6.69 9.00 -3.44
N GLY A 82 7.62 8.23 -4.02
CA GLY A 82 9.04 8.26 -3.68
C GLY A 82 9.77 9.46 -4.28
N VAL A 83 10.62 10.10 -3.48
CA VAL A 83 11.54 11.16 -3.92
C VAL A 83 12.93 10.89 -3.34
N SER A 84 13.93 10.69 -4.22
CA SER A 84 15.29 10.39 -3.77
C SER A 84 15.85 11.49 -2.88
N GLY A 85 16.42 11.08 -1.74
CA GLY A 85 16.99 12.00 -0.77
C GLY A 85 15.94 12.65 0.15
N ASP A 86 14.67 12.32 0.01
CA ASP A 86 13.63 12.95 0.82
C ASP A 86 13.73 12.58 2.29
N THR A 87 13.51 13.58 3.14
CA THR A 87 13.46 13.44 4.59
C THR A 87 12.01 13.42 5.06
N THR A 88 11.80 13.19 6.35
CA THR A 88 10.46 13.31 6.95
C THR A 88 9.87 14.71 6.78
N ALA A 89 10.72 15.76 6.85
CA ALA A 89 10.31 17.14 6.61
C ALA A 89 9.86 17.37 5.16
N GLY A 90 10.61 16.87 4.16
CA GLY A 90 10.24 16.99 2.75
C GLY A 90 8.95 16.22 2.44
N GLY A 91 8.81 15.00 2.99
CA GLY A 91 7.58 14.23 2.87
C GLY A 91 6.36 14.94 3.47
N LEU A 92 6.52 15.57 4.64
CA LEU A 92 5.48 16.35 5.29
C LEU A 92 5.05 17.57 4.44
N GLU A 93 6.02 18.31 3.90
CA GLU A 93 5.76 19.49 3.08
C GLU A 93 4.91 19.17 1.85
N ARG A 94 5.19 18.05 1.17
CA ARG A 94 4.48 17.67 -0.05
C ARG A 94 3.22 16.82 0.17
N LEU A 95 2.96 16.34 1.39
CA LEU A 95 1.84 15.45 1.67
C LEU A 95 0.49 16.11 1.35
N SER A 96 0.29 17.38 1.72
CA SER A 96 -0.99 18.08 1.61
C SER A 96 -1.54 18.17 0.18
N TRP A 97 -0.65 18.18 -0.82
CA TRP A 97 -1.04 18.21 -2.25
C TRP A 97 -0.83 16.87 -2.97
N SER A 98 -0.22 15.89 -2.29
CA SER A 98 -0.05 14.53 -2.82
C SER A 98 -1.14 13.57 -2.33
N LEU A 99 -1.68 13.78 -1.13
CA LEU A 99 -2.72 12.96 -0.52
C LEU A 99 -4.09 13.50 -0.94
N THR A 100 -4.60 13.00 -2.08
CA THR A 100 -5.91 13.37 -2.63
C THR A 100 -7.04 12.53 -2.01
N ASP A 101 -8.29 13.02 -2.12
CA ASP A 101 -9.49 12.37 -1.51
C ASP A 101 -9.78 10.96 -2.04
N ASP A 102 -9.21 10.59 -3.18
CA ASP A 102 -9.36 9.27 -3.80
C ASP A 102 -8.31 8.25 -3.36
N VAL A 103 -7.39 8.64 -2.46
CA VAL A 103 -6.41 7.72 -1.85
C VAL A 103 -7.08 6.92 -0.74
N SER A 104 -7.11 5.59 -0.90
CA SER A 104 -7.75 4.66 0.03
C SER A 104 -6.86 4.32 1.23
N ALA A 105 -5.54 4.38 1.09
CA ALA A 105 -4.56 4.16 2.16
C ALA A 105 -3.24 4.88 1.89
N LEU A 106 -2.55 5.25 2.97
CA LEU A 106 -1.22 5.84 2.96
C LEU A 106 -0.20 4.86 3.56
N VAL A 107 0.85 4.55 2.81
CA VAL A 107 2.06 3.90 3.33
C VAL A 107 3.13 4.96 3.50
N VAL A 108 3.71 5.07 4.69
CA VAL A 108 4.79 6.02 5.00
C VAL A 108 6.09 5.25 5.20
N ALA A 109 7.10 5.54 4.38
CA ALA A 109 8.42 4.91 4.41
C ALA A 109 9.51 5.99 4.31
N LEU A 110 9.65 6.77 5.36
CA LEU A 110 10.57 7.89 5.50
C LEU A 110 11.37 7.80 6.80
N GLY A 111 12.46 8.59 6.89
CA GLY A 111 13.34 8.67 8.04
C GLY A 111 14.76 8.17 7.77
N ALA A 112 14.98 7.40 6.70
CA ALA A 112 16.32 6.94 6.34
C ALA A 112 17.25 8.12 6.02
N ASN A 113 16.79 9.13 5.31
CA ASN A 113 17.59 10.31 4.99
C ASN A 113 17.78 11.24 6.19
N ASP A 114 16.87 11.24 7.15
CA ASP A 114 17.03 11.99 8.40
C ASP A 114 18.19 11.40 9.20
N VAL A 115 18.21 10.08 9.39
CA VAL A 115 19.27 9.41 10.11
C VAL A 115 20.62 9.47 9.37
N LEU A 116 20.63 9.33 8.04
CA LEU A 116 21.87 9.43 7.25
C LEU A 116 22.51 10.81 7.35
N ARG A 117 21.71 11.86 7.56
CA ARG A 117 22.17 13.24 7.76
C ARG A 117 22.40 13.59 9.23
N GLY A 118 22.14 12.66 10.15
CA GLY A 118 22.32 12.88 11.59
C GLY A 118 21.36 13.92 12.16
N PHE A 119 20.13 14.03 11.60
CA PHE A 119 19.13 14.94 12.15
C PHE A 119 18.70 14.49 13.55
N PRO A 120 18.30 15.42 14.44
CA PRO A 120 17.79 15.06 15.74
C PRO A 120 16.59 14.11 15.62
N PRO A 121 16.55 12.99 16.39
CA PRO A 121 15.44 12.04 16.37
C PRO A 121 14.07 12.69 16.64
N GLU A 122 14.06 13.74 17.48
CA GLU A 122 12.85 14.50 17.81
C GLU A 122 12.20 15.12 16.58
N LEU A 123 12.98 15.69 15.64
CA LEU A 123 12.45 16.26 14.40
C LEU A 123 11.83 15.18 13.51
N THR A 124 12.49 14.03 13.39
CA THR A 124 11.94 12.89 12.64
C THR A 124 10.60 12.44 13.23
N ARG A 125 10.52 12.32 14.56
CA ARG A 125 9.29 11.96 15.27
C ARG A 125 8.17 12.98 15.04
N GLU A 126 8.46 14.28 15.21
CA GLU A 126 7.49 15.37 15.01
C GLU A 126 6.93 15.35 13.58
N ASN A 127 7.79 15.23 12.57
CA ASN A 127 7.36 15.19 11.18
C ASN A 127 6.50 13.94 10.86
N LEU A 128 6.92 12.76 11.31
CA LEU A 128 6.13 11.53 11.12
C LEU A 128 4.79 11.61 11.84
N SER A 129 4.75 12.13 13.08
CA SER A 129 3.50 12.36 13.80
C SER A 129 2.56 13.28 13.01
N ALA A 130 3.08 14.40 12.49
CA ALA A 130 2.29 15.34 11.70
C ALA A 130 1.75 14.70 10.39
N ILE A 131 2.55 13.88 9.70
CA ILE A 131 2.12 13.12 8.52
C ILE A 131 0.94 12.20 8.87
N ILE A 132 1.06 11.46 9.97
CA ILE A 132 0.01 10.54 10.44
C ILE A 132 -1.26 11.31 10.81
N ASP A 133 -1.13 12.46 11.50
CA ASP A 133 -2.26 13.28 11.91
C ASP A 133 -3.01 13.89 10.70
N ILE A 134 -2.28 14.31 9.65
CA ILE A 134 -2.88 14.78 8.40
C ILE A 134 -3.69 13.65 7.75
N ALA A 135 -3.12 12.44 7.66
CA ALA A 135 -3.84 11.29 7.09
C ALA A 135 -5.08 10.92 7.93
N ALA A 136 -4.97 10.94 9.26
CA ALA A 136 -6.09 10.68 10.16
C ALA A 136 -7.23 11.70 10.00
N ASN A 137 -6.91 12.98 9.85
CA ASN A 137 -7.88 14.04 9.58
C ASN A 137 -8.62 13.83 8.24
N ASN A 138 -7.94 13.27 7.24
CA ASN A 138 -8.52 12.88 5.95
C ASN A 138 -9.20 11.50 6.00
N LYS A 139 -9.22 10.83 7.16
CA LYS A 139 -9.75 9.47 7.33
C LYS A 139 -9.04 8.42 6.46
N THR A 140 -7.78 8.68 6.09
CA THR A 140 -6.94 7.77 5.32
C THR A 140 -6.16 6.89 6.29
N PRO A 141 -6.39 5.57 6.32
CA PRO A 141 -5.63 4.67 7.17
C PRO A 141 -4.14 4.64 6.80
N VAL A 142 -3.28 4.54 7.82
CA VAL A 142 -1.83 4.63 7.67
C VAL A 142 -1.16 3.30 8.02
N LEU A 143 -0.19 2.90 7.19
CA LEU A 143 0.80 1.89 7.50
C LEU A 143 2.17 2.56 7.53
N LEU A 144 2.85 2.50 8.68
CA LEU A 144 4.19 3.03 8.84
C LEU A 144 5.23 1.93 8.62
N ILE A 145 6.23 2.19 7.79
CA ILE A 145 7.39 1.32 7.60
C ILE A 145 8.58 1.96 8.30
N GLY A 146 9.16 1.24 9.25
CA GLY A 146 10.27 1.71 10.04
C GLY A 146 11.61 1.68 9.30
N THR A 147 12.58 2.32 9.94
CA THR A 147 13.99 2.21 9.58
C THR A 147 14.84 2.24 10.85
N TYR A 148 16.11 1.88 10.73
CA TYR A 148 17.02 1.78 11.87
C TYR A 148 18.19 2.74 11.71
N ALA A 149 18.61 3.34 12.83
CA ALA A 149 19.83 4.12 12.86
C ALA A 149 21.06 3.23 12.80
N PRO A 150 22.07 3.57 11.98
CA PRO A 150 23.39 2.97 12.09
C PRO A 150 24.03 3.36 13.44
N GLY A 151 25.01 2.57 13.89
CA GLY A 151 25.64 2.79 15.20
C GLY A 151 26.65 3.94 15.28
N ASN A 152 26.93 4.62 14.15
CA ASN A 152 27.98 5.65 14.04
C ASN A 152 27.70 6.96 14.78
N TYR A 153 26.44 7.26 15.12
CA TYR A 153 26.05 8.44 15.90
C TYR A 153 26.00 8.19 17.42
N GLY A 154 26.44 7.01 17.85
CA GLY A 154 26.41 6.61 19.26
C GLY A 154 25.13 5.89 19.68
N GLN A 155 25.24 5.15 20.78
CA GLN A 155 24.19 4.28 21.26
C GLN A 155 22.91 5.04 21.67
N GLN A 156 23.07 6.20 22.31
CA GLN A 156 21.92 7.01 22.74
C GLN A 156 21.08 7.46 21.54
N TYR A 157 21.72 8.02 20.51
CA TYR A 157 21.04 8.43 19.28
C TYR A 157 20.30 7.26 18.64
N LYS A 158 20.99 6.11 18.52
CA LYS A 158 20.40 4.91 17.96
C LYS A 158 19.15 4.46 18.71
N LEU A 159 19.21 4.39 20.04
CA LEU A 159 18.06 4.01 20.86
C LEU A 159 16.89 4.98 20.70
N GLN A 160 17.16 6.28 20.70
CA GLN A 160 16.13 7.30 20.53
C GLN A 160 15.50 7.25 19.13
N PHE A 161 16.31 7.07 18.08
CA PHE A 161 15.82 7.01 16.70
C PHE A 161 15.03 5.74 16.45
N ASP A 162 15.54 4.59 16.83
CA ASP A 162 14.90 3.30 16.61
C ASP A 162 13.52 3.20 17.34
N ALA A 163 13.38 3.86 18.49
CA ALA A 163 12.14 3.90 19.26
C ALA A 163 11.03 4.73 18.58
N ILE A 164 11.34 5.70 17.72
CA ILE A 164 10.37 6.62 17.11
C ILE A 164 9.20 5.86 16.49
N PHE A 165 9.52 4.84 15.70
CA PHE A 165 8.52 4.14 14.88
C PHE A 165 7.56 3.31 15.74
N THR A 166 8.10 2.55 16.71
CA THR A 166 7.28 1.73 17.63
C THR A 166 6.43 2.60 18.54
N ASP A 167 6.98 3.69 19.06
CA ASP A 167 6.27 4.62 19.93
C ASP A 167 5.11 5.30 19.20
N LEU A 168 5.33 5.78 17.96
CA LEU A 168 4.28 6.37 17.13
C LEU A 168 3.18 5.35 16.77
N VAL A 169 3.55 4.11 16.50
CA VAL A 169 2.60 3.03 16.21
C VAL A 169 1.70 2.76 17.40
N GLU A 170 2.25 2.69 18.62
CA GLU A 170 1.50 2.50 19.84
C GLU A 170 0.61 3.72 20.14
N GLU A 171 1.18 4.93 20.09
CA GLU A 171 0.48 6.19 20.38
C GLU A 171 -0.68 6.46 19.42
N LYS A 172 -0.46 6.25 18.11
CA LYS A 172 -1.44 6.56 17.06
C LYS A 172 -2.32 5.37 16.67
N ASN A 173 -2.04 4.16 17.21
CA ASN A 173 -2.75 2.91 16.92
C ASN A 173 -2.85 2.63 15.41
N ILE A 174 -1.73 2.73 14.70
CA ILE A 174 -1.62 2.49 13.26
C ILE A 174 -0.96 1.15 12.93
N ALA A 175 -1.01 0.74 11.68
CA ALA A 175 -0.32 -0.46 11.22
C ALA A 175 1.20 -0.22 11.05
N TYR A 176 1.99 -1.30 11.20
CA TYR A 176 3.44 -1.22 11.20
C TYR A 176 4.09 -2.38 10.46
N ILE A 177 5.15 -2.05 9.73
CA ILE A 177 6.15 -2.98 9.21
C ILE A 177 7.51 -2.51 9.70
N ASP A 178 8.29 -3.44 10.25
CA ASP A 178 9.55 -3.15 10.96
C ASP A 178 10.57 -2.35 10.11
N SER A 179 10.86 -2.85 8.89
CA SER A 179 11.72 -2.14 7.91
C SER A 179 11.65 -2.83 6.55
N TYR A 180 11.85 -2.09 5.46
CA TYR A 180 12.10 -2.69 4.14
C TYR A 180 13.26 -3.70 4.16
N PHE A 181 14.31 -3.38 4.92
CA PHE A 181 15.54 -4.16 4.97
C PHE A 181 15.55 -5.26 6.03
N LYS A 182 14.46 -5.47 6.75
CA LYS A 182 14.40 -6.48 7.83
C LYS A 182 14.92 -7.86 7.43
N PRO A 183 14.54 -8.45 6.27
CA PRO A 183 15.07 -9.75 5.86
C PRO A 183 16.59 -9.74 5.66
N MET A 184 17.12 -8.70 5.04
CA MET A 184 18.56 -8.56 4.80
C MET A 184 19.32 -8.34 6.12
N LEU A 185 18.77 -7.55 7.04
CA LEU A 185 19.36 -7.32 8.36
C LEU A 185 19.40 -8.60 9.19
N ASP A 186 18.37 -9.44 9.09
CA ASP A 186 18.33 -10.75 9.76
C ASP A 186 19.36 -11.71 9.14
N ASP A 187 19.53 -11.69 7.83
CA ASP A 187 20.55 -12.49 7.15
C ASP A 187 21.98 -12.05 7.56
N VAL A 188 22.25 -10.74 7.62
CA VAL A 188 23.54 -10.21 8.12
C VAL A 188 23.79 -10.64 9.57
N LYS A 189 22.78 -10.55 10.46
CA LYS A 189 22.90 -11.01 11.85
C LYS A 189 23.24 -12.50 11.95
N ASN A 190 22.79 -13.29 10.96
CA ASN A 190 23.09 -14.72 10.84
C ASN A 190 24.40 -15.01 10.08
N GLY A 191 25.23 -13.99 9.82
CA GLY A 191 26.54 -14.12 9.17
C GLY A 191 26.48 -14.33 7.66
N LYS A 192 25.36 -14.06 7.01
CA LYS A 192 25.23 -14.16 5.55
C LYS A 192 25.68 -12.86 4.87
N ASP A 193 26.28 -13.00 3.70
CA ASP A 193 26.55 -11.88 2.80
C ASP A 193 25.26 -11.50 2.08
N VAL A 194 24.91 -10.21 2.08
CA VAL A 194 23.76 -9.66 1.38
C VAL A 194 24.16 -8.64 0.30
N SER A 195 25.46 -8.48 0.04
CA SER A 195 25.98 -7.50 -0.93
C SER A 195 25.43 -7.71 -2.34
N TYR A 196 25.11 -8.95 -2.71
CA TYR A 196 24.50 -9.30 -4.00
C TYR A 196 23.06 -8.79 -4.17
N LEU A 197 22.41 -8.34 -3.09
CA LEU A 197 21.07 -7.73 -3.09
C LEU A 197 21.10 -6.21 -3.24
N LEU A 198 22.29 -5.61 -3.18
CA LEU A 198 22.47 -4.17 -3.23
C LEU A 198 23.10 -3.75 -4.55
N GLN A 199 22.91 -2.49 -4.89
CA GLN A 199 23.63 -1.82 -5.98
C GLN A 199 25.09 -1.58 -5.57
N SER A 200 25.90 -1.09 -6.50
CA SER A 200 27.34 -0.84 -6.28
C SER A 200 27.63 0.20 -5.18
N ASP A 201 26.62 1.00 -4.80
CA ASP A 201 26.73 1.97 -3.71
C ASP A 201 26.61 1.36 -2.33
N GLY A 202 26.23 0.07 -2.24
CA GLY A 202 26.07 -0.65 -0.98
C GLY A 202 24.91 -0.16 -0.11
N LEU A 203 24.02 0.67 -0.66
CA LEU A 203 22.91 1.30 0.05
C LEU A 203 21.55 0.94 -0.55
N HIS A 204 21.41 1.11 -1.86
CA HIS A 204 20.14 0.89 -2.54
C HIS A 204 20.00 -0.59 -2.98
N PRO A 205 18.80 -1.18 -2.88
CA PRO A 205 18.58 -2.54 -3.38
C PRO A 205 18.68 -2.57 -4.91
N ASN A 206 19.27 -3.64 -5.43
CA ASN A 206 19.11 -3.99 -6.84
C ASN A 206 17.80 -4.78 -7.04
N LEU A 207 17.49 -5.23 -8.27
CA LEU A 207 16.25 -5.99 -8.52
C LEU A 207 16.10 -7.22 -7.61
N ALA A 208 17.17 -7.94 -7.31
CA ALA A 208 17.10 -9.09 -6.40
C ALA A 208 16.74 -8.64 -4.97
N GLY A 209 17.31 -7.54 -4.50
CA GLY A 209 16.99 -6.94 -3.22
C GLY A 209 15.54 -6.42 -3.18
N VAL A 210 15.07 -5.77 -4.24
CA VAL A 210 13.67 -5.34 -4.35
C VAL A 210 12.72 -6.53 -4.23
N LYS A 211 13.00 -7.65 -4.89
CA LYS A 211 12.16 -8.86 -4.79
C LYS A 211 12.11 -9.40 -3.36
N VAL A 212 13.23 -9.43 -2.65
CA VAL A 212 13.27 -9.84 -1.22
C VAL A 212 12.42 -8.90 -0.36
N ILE A 213 12.49 -7.59 -0.59
CA ILE A 213 11.67 -6.60 0.10
C ILE A 213 10.19 -6.84 -0.18
N VAL A 214 9.81 -6.98 -1.44
CA VAL A 214 8.41 -7.18 -1.87
C VAL A 214 7.82 -8.44 -1.26
N GLU A 215 8.53 -9.57 -1.29
CA GLU A 215 8.08 -10.81 -0.66
C GLU A 215 7.87 -10.68 0.86
N TYR A 216 8.65 -9.85 1.50
CA TYR A 216 8.51 -9.59 2.94
C TYR A 216 7.35 -8.66 3.28
N ILE A 217 7.19 -7.54 2.55
CA ILE A 217 6.20 -6.52 2.91
C ILE A 217 4.80 -6.84 2.39
N SER A 218 4.67 -7.52 1.23
CA SER A 218 3.39 -7.70 0.56
C SER A 218 2.35 -8.45 1.39
N PRO A 219 2.66 -9.56 2.08
CA PRO A 219 1.69 -10.23 2.95
C PRO A 219 1.21 -9.35 4.11
N GLN A 220 2.09 -8.51 4.64
CA GLN A 220 1.80 -7.60 5.75
C GLN A 220 0.92 -6.44 5.27
N LEU A 221 1.24 -5.87 4.10
CA LEU A 221 0.44 -4.85 3.45
C LEU A 221 -0.95 -5.40 3.08
N LEU A 222 -1.03 -6.61 2.54
CA LEU A 222 -2.30 -7.29 2.26
C LEU A 222 -3.16 -7.43 3.52
N LYS A 223 -2.55 -7.86 4.63
CA LYS A 223 -3.23 -7.95 5.94
C LYS A 223 -3.77 -6.59 6.39
N PHE A 224 -2.99 -5.53 6.23
CA PHE A 224 -3.41 -4.16 6.53
C PHE A 224 -4.60 -3.73 5.67
N LEU A 225 -4.50 -3.87 4.35
CA LEU A 225 -5.56 -3.46 3.41
C LEU A 225 -6.88 -4.21 3.67
N ARG A 226 -6.82 -5.48 4.05
CA ARG A 226 -8.00 -6.27 4.45
C ARG A 226 -8.57 -5.82 5.79
N LYS A 227 -7.73 -5.56 6.78
CA LYS A 227 -8.16 -5.06 8.10
C LYS A 227 -8.92 -3.74 7.98
N GLU A 228 -8.41 -2.84 7.13
CA GLU A 228 -9.02 -1.53 6.86
C GLU A 228 -10.18 -1.61 5.83
N LYS A 229 -10.55 -2.82 5.36
CA LYS A 229 -11.64 -3.08 4.40
C LYS A 229 -11.46 -2.35 3.05
N ILE A 230 -10.23 -2.09 2.65
CA ILE A 230 -9.88 -1.48 1.37
C ILE A 230 -10.02 -2.52 0.27
N ILE A 231 -9.63 -3.76 0.54
CA ILE A 231 -9.82 -4.93 -0.33
C ILE A 231 -10.48 -6.07 0.41
N GLN A 232 -11.03 -7.04 -0.36
CA GLN A 232 -11.66 -8.25 0.18
C GLN A 232 -10.65 -9.36 0.53
#